data_3dc0e1edae7fbcccfbd078919f23f8b9
#
_entry.id   3dc0e1edae7fbcccfbd078919f23f8b9
#
_cell.length_a   1.000
_cell.length_b   1.000
_cell.length_c   1.000
_cell.angle_alpha   90.00
_cell.angle_beta   90.00
_cell.angle_gamma   90.00
#
_symmetry.space_group_name_H-M   'P 1'
#
loop_
_entity.id
_entity.type
_entity.pdbx_description
1 polymer ?
#
loop_
_entity_poly.entity_id
_entity_poly.type
_entity_poly.pdbx_seq_one_letter_code
_entity_poly.pdbx_strand_id
1 'polypeptide(L)'
;MFGDGIFTQEGPAWKHSRELLRPQFTYRQYQDLEVLQEPVEELLKRISDTKDGVVDLQPLFFRFTLDTTTAFLFGESVHSLEAGTKAAEFEEAFNVAQSTVAMRFRLLDLYWLIGGRKFRRSCDAVHKFTEEILEKGMRSRNDTDKRESRYVFLDAIAQEYPDRTALRHQMMNILLAGRDTTACLLSWTL
;
A
#
# COMPACT_ATOMS: atom_id res chain seq x y z
N MET A 1 -12.45 -6.54 1.13
CA MET A 1 -11.18 -5.86 1.44
C MET A 1 -10.53 -5.33 0.17
N PHE A 2 -9.95 -6.15 -0.68
CA PHE A 2 -9.17 -5.71 -1.84
C PHE A 2 -9.99 -5.25 -3.06
N GLY A 3 -11.28 -5.52 -3.07
CA GLY A 3 -12.16 -5.20 -4.20
C GLY A 3 -11.85 -6.02 -5.46
N ASP A 4 -12.20 -5.49 -6.61
CA ASP A 4 -12.01 -6.12 -7.92
C ASP A 4 -10.74 -5.57 -8.58
N GLY A 5 -9.60 -6.20 -8.33
CA GLY A 5 -8.28 -5.80 -8.81
C GLY A 5 -7.45 -6.98 -9.31
N ILE A 6 -6.21 -6.74 -9.70
CA ILE A 6 -5.35 -7.72 -10.39
C ILE A 6 -5.18 -9.05 -9.63
N PHE A 7 -5.29 -9.07 -8.31
CA PHE A 7 -5.19 -10.31 -7.51
C PHE A 7 -6.51 -11.04 -7.31
N THR A 8 -7.63 -10.42 -7.66
CA THR A 8 -8.98 -10.96 -7.44
C THR A 8 -9.76 -11.17 -8.74
N GLN A 9 -9.24 -10.63 -9.84
CA GLN A 9 -9.82 -10.77 -11.18
C GLN A 9 -9.39 -12.05 -11.86
N GLU A 10 -10.22 -12.54 -12.78
CA GLU A 10 -9.94 -13.70 -13.63
C GLU A 10 -10.20 -13.37 -15.11
N GLY A 11 -9.67 -14.23 -16.00
CA GLY A 11 -9.94 -14.18 -17.43
C GLY A 11 -9.60 -12.85 -18.11
N PRO A 12 -10.51 -12.31 -18.95
CA PRO A 12 -10.26 -11.07 -19.69
C PRO A 12 -10.02 -9.85 -18.82
N ALA A 13 -10.71 -9.73 -17.67
CA ALA A 13 -10.55 -8.61 -16.74
C ALA A 13 -9.14 -8.61 -16.11
N TRP A 14 -8.65 -9.77 -15.70
CA TRP A 14 -7.28 -9.92 -15.22
C TRP A 14 -6.25 -9.58 -16.30
N LYS A 15 -6.46 -10.06 -17.51
CA LYS A 15 -5.57 -9.79 -18.65
C LYS A 15 -5.47 -8.29 -18.91
N HIS A 16 -6.61 -7.60 -18.93
CA HIS A 16 -6.68 -6.16 -19.11
C HIS A 16 -5.92 -5.41 -18.00
N SER A 17 -6.19 -5.69 -16.73
CA SER A 17 -5.48 -5.10 -15.61
C SER A 17 -3.98 -5.35 -15.68
N ARG A 18 -3.56 -6.56 -16.05
CA ARG A 18 -2.14 -6.89 -16.20
C ARG A 18 -1.47 -6.11 -17.34
N GLU A 19 -2.15 -5.96 -18.47
CA GLU A 19 -1.64 -5.20 -19.61
C GLU A 19 -1.43 -3.72 -19.28
N LEU A 20 -2.32 -3.12 -18.48
CA LEU A 20 -2.22 -1.74 -18.01
C LEU A 20 -1.16 -1.54 -16.93
N LEU A 21 -1.05 -2.48 -15.98
CA LEU A 21 -0.14 -2.35 -14.85
C LEU A 21 1.31 -2.71 -15.21
N ARG A 22 1.53 -3.73 -16.04
CA ARG A 22 2.86 -4.24 -16.37
C ARG A 22 3.86 -3.19 -16.87
N PRO A 23 3.49 -2.24 -17.76
CA PRO A 23 4.41 -1.21 -18.23
C PRO A 23 4.93 -0.32 -17.10
N GLN A 24 4.16 -0.18 -16.02
CA GLN A 24 4.50 0.65 -14.86
C GLN A 24 5.61 0.05 -13.99
N PHE A 25 5.98 -1.20 -14.22
CA PHE A 25 7.07 -1.90 -13.55
C PHE A 25 8.27 -2.10 -14.49
N THR A 26 8.56 -1.11 -15.33
CA THR A 26 9.74 -1.12 -16.19
C THR A 26 10.98 -0.64 -15.44
N TYR A 27 12.16 -1.06 -15.89
CA TYR A 27 13.44 -0.77 -15.23
C TYR A 27 13.67 0.72 -14.95
N ARG A 28 13.23 1.62 -15.82
CA ARG A 28 13.41 3.07 -15.65
C ARG A 28 12.75 3.63 -14.40
N GLN A 29 11.66 3.03 -13.95
CA GLN A 29 10.91 3.48 -12.77
C GLN A 29 11.52 3.03 -11.45
N TYR A 30 12.39 2.02 -11.47
CA TYR A 30 13.15 1.57 -10.30
C TYR A 30 14.49 2.27 -10.11
N GLN A 31 14.89 3.12 -11.05
CA GLN A 31 16.16 3.86 -10.95
C GLN A 31 16.05 5.09 -10.04
N ASP A 32 14.85 5.59 -9.81
CA ASP A 32 14.61 6.72 -8.91
C ASP A 32 14.57 6.22 -7.46
N LEU A 33 15.74 6.21 -6.83
CA LEU A 33 15.91 5.85 -5.42
C LEU A 33 15.60 7.02 -4.46
N GLU A 34 15.35 8.23 -4.97
CA GLU A 34 15.01 9.40 -4.14
C GLU A 34 13.72 9.14 -3.36
N VAL A 35 12.78 8.35 -3.93
CA VAL A 35 11.55 7.92 -3.27
C VAL A 35 11.81 7.19 -1.95
N LEU A 36 12.95 6.50 -1.84
CA LEU A 36 13.31 5.69 -0.68
C LEU A 36 14.06 6.50 0.38
N GLN A 37 14.64 7.65 0.02
CA GLN A 37 15.55 8.37 0.90
C GLN A 37 14.88 8.76 2.22
N GLU A 38 13.77 9.48 2.15
CA GLU A 38 13.04 9.93 3.34
C GLU A 38 12.56 8.78 4.24
N PRO A 39 11.89 7.73 3.73
CA PRO A 39 11.52 6.57 4.55
C PRO A 39 12.72 5.84 5.17
N VAL A 40 13.87 5.76 4.48
CA VAL A 40 15.10 5.14 5.02
C VAL A 40 15.66 5.97 6.17
N GLU A 41 15.75 7.29 5.99
CA GLU A 41 16.25 8.20 7.04
C GLU A 41 15.38 8.12 8.31
N GLU A 42 14.05 8.11 8.16
CA GLU A 42 13.15 7.97 9.31
C GLU A 42 13.24 6.57 9.95
N LEU A 43 13.39 5.50 9.17
CA LEU A 43 13.61 4.16 9.70
C LEU A 43 14.90 4.10 10.54
N LEU A 44 16.02 4.63 10.02
CA LEU A 44 17.30 4.66 10.72
C LEU A 44 17.21 5.48 12.01
N LYS A 45 16.51 6.60 11.98
CA LYS A 45 16.25 7.42 13.16
C LYS A 45 15.47 6.63 14.22
N ARG A 46 14.39 5.92 13.83
CA ARG A 46 13.60 5.08 14.76
C ARG A 46 14.44 3.99 15.42
N ILE A 47 15.33 3.37 14.65
CA ILE A 47 16.27 2.37 15.18
C ILE A 47 17.22 3.02 16.18
N SER A 48 17.79 4.19 15.85
CA SER A 48 18.75 4.90 16.69
C SER A 48 18.14 5.45 17.99
N ASP A 49 16.86 5.84 17.97
CA ASP A 49 16.16 6.40 19.13
C ASP A 49 15.79 5.35 20.19
N THR A 50 16.05 4.06 19.92
CA THR A 50 15.72 2.97 20.84
C THR A 50 16.71 2.93 22.01
N LYS A 51 16.20 3.20 23.21
CA LYS A 51 17.01 3.36 24.44
C LYS A 51 17.63 2.05 24.95
N ASP A 52 16.99 0.93 24.69
CA ASP A 52 17.35 -0.36 25.29
C ASP A 52 18.33 -1.20 24.40
N GLY A 53 18.76 -0.68 23.25
CA GLY A 53 19.64 -1.36 22.31
C GLY A 53 19.05 -2.61 21.62
N VAL A 54 17.78 -2.93 21.90
CA VAL A 54 17.04 -4.03 21.27
C VAL A 54 15.84 -3.46 20.54
N VAL A 55 15.73 -3.74 19.24
CA VAL A 55 14.66 -3.24 18.37
C VAL A 55 13.90 -4.40 17.76
N ASP A 56 12.56 -4.36 17.84
CA ASP A 56 11.71 -5.21 17.00
C ASP A 56 11.61 -4.56 15.62
N LEU A 57 12.35 -5.09 14.66
CA LEU A 57 12.42 -4.56 13.30
C LEU A 57 11.19 -4.88 12.46
N GLN A 58 10.47 -5.97 12.75
CA GLN A 58 9.36 -6.40 11.91
C GLN A 58 8.26 -5.33 11.80
N PRO A 59 7.72 -4.74 12.88
CA PRO A 59 6.74 -3.66 12.78
C PRO A 59 7.30 -2.42 12.03
N LEU A 60 8.58 -2.10 12.23
CA LEU A 60 9.22 -0.99 11.54
C LEU A 60 9.33 -1.24 10.04
N PHE A 61 9.63 -2.47 9.61
CA PHE A 61 9.67 -2.82 8.19
C PHE A 61 8.29 -2.74 7.54
N PHE A 62 7.21 -3.15 8.23
CA PHE A 62 5.85 -2.98 7.70
C PHE A 62 5.46 -1.52 7.50
N ARG A 63 5.90 -0.63 8.39
CA ARG A 63 5.70 0.82 8.25
C ARG A 63 6.58 1.40 7.15
N PHE A 64 7.86 1.06 7.14
CA PHE A 64 8.80 1.47 6.11
C PHE A 64 8.29 1.10 4.70
N THR A 65 7.84 -0.14 4.51
CA THR A 65 7.32 -0.58 3.22
C THR A 65 5.96 0.04 2.88
N LEU A 66 5.16 0.41 3.87
CA LEU A 66 3.95 1.20 3.65
C LEU A 66 4.30 2.61 3.14
N ASP A 67 5.26 3.27 3.80
CA ASP A 67 5.69 4.62 3.45
C ASP A 67 6.32 4.66 2.05
N THR A 68 7.22 3.73 1.74
CA THR A 68 7.83 3.62 0.40
C THR A 68 6.82 3.29 -0.69
N THR A 69 5.89 2.36 -0.42
CA THR A 69 4.87 1.98 -1.40
C THR A 69 3.89 3.11 -1.66
N THR A 70 3.46 3.84 -0.63
CA THR A 70 2.56 4.99 -0.81
C THR A 70 3.26 6.14 -1.53
N ALA A 71 4.52 6.41 -1.23
CA ALA A 71 5.31 7.40 -1.95
C ALA A 71 5.45 7.05 -3.45
N PHE A 72 5.68 5.79 -3.78
CA PHE A 72 5.74 5.32 -5.17
C PHE A 72 4.38 5.38 -5.87
N LEU A 73 3.33 4.92 -5.22
CA LEU A 73 2.00 4.83 -5.84
C LEU A 73 1.32 6.18 -5.99
N PHE A 74 1.40 7.03 -4.98
CA PHE A 74 0.62 8.28 -4.89
C PHE A 74 1.48 9.54 -4.96
N GLY A 75 2.82 9.40 -4.96
CA GLY A 75 3.75 10.51 -4.97
C GLY A 75 4.04 11.12 -3.59
N GLU A 76 3.37 10.65 -2.54
CA GLU A 76 3.56 11.10 -1.16
C GLU A 76 3.56 9.91 -0.19
N SER A 77 4.49 9.93 0.77
CA SER A 77 4.50 9.01 1.90
C SER A 77 3.33 9.31 2.86
N VAL A 78 2.84 8.30 3.55
CA VAL A 78 1.86 8.46 4.64
C VAL A 78 2.53 8.66 6.01
N HIS A 79 3.86 8.68 6.05
CA HIS A 79 4.68 8.90 7.24
C HIS A 79 4.27 7.99 8.42
N SER A 80 4.06 6.70 8.13
CA SER A 80 3.62 5.73 9.14
C SER A 80 4.68 5.41 10.18
N LEU A 81 5.95 5.67 9.85
CA LEU A 81 7.06 5.58 10.80
C LEU A 81 6.98 6.68 11.87
N GLU A 82 6.36 7.81 11.59
CA GLU A 82 6.19 8.87 12.59
C GLU A 82 5.15 8.49 13.65
N ALA A 83 5.37 8.94 14.87
CA ALA A 83 4.44 8.66 15.96
C ALA A 83 3.14 9.47 15.85
N GLY A 84 2.01 8.83 16.16
CA GLY A 84 0.72 9.53 16.28
C GLY A 84 0.03 9.83 14.95
N THR A 85 0.43 9.17 13.87
CA THR A 85 -0.19 9.35 12.55
C THR A 85 -1.45 8.51 12.37
N LYS A 86 -2.35 8.94 11.47
CA LYS A 86 -3.52 8.13 11.02
C LYS A 86 -3.12 6.80 10.39
N ALA A 87 -1.86 6.66 9.99
CA ALA A 87 -1.31 5.44 9.44
C ALA A 87 -1.30 4.28 10.45
N ALA A 88 -1.21 4.55 11.75
CA ALA A 88 -1.29 3.51 12.79
C ALA A 88 -2.69 2.85 12.83
N GLU A 89 -3.75 3.66 12.69
CA GLU A 89 -5.13 3.13 12.62
C GLU A 89 -5.34 2.29 11.35
N PHE A 90 -4.78 2.74 10.23
CA PHE A 90 -4.79 1.98 8.99
C PHE A 90 -4.05 0.66 9.14
N GLU A 91 -2.85 0.67 9.74
CA GLU A 91 -2.04 -0.53 9.96
C GLU A 91 -2.80 -1.59 10.77
N GLU A 92 -3.41 -1.19 11.89
CA GLU A 92 -4.22 -2.09 12.70
C GLU A 92 -5.41 -2.64 11.91
N ALA A 93 -6.17 -1.77 11.24
CA ALA A 93 -7.31 -2.16 10.42
C ALA A 93 -6.91 -3.10 9.28
N PHE A 94 -5.79 -2.80 8.61
CA PHE A 94 -5.25 -3.61 7.53
C PHE A 94 -4.86 -5.01 8.03
N ASN A 95 -4.10 -5.09 9.12
CA ASN A 95 -3.67 -6.36 9.71
C ASN A 95 -4.85 -7.24 10.16
N VAL A 96 -5.88 -6.65 10.78
CA VAL A 96 -7.11 -7.36 11.16
C VAL A 96 -7.87 -7.86 9.94
N ALA A 97 -8.03 -7.03 8.92
CA ALA A 97 -8.74 -7.41 7.70
C ALA A 97 -7.98 -8.53 6.95
N GLN A 98 -6.66 -8.40 6.82
CA GLN A 98 -5.81 -9.37 6.14
C GLN A 98 -5.78 -10.72 6.86
N SER A 99 -5.60 -10.74 8.18
CA SER A 99 -5.64 -11.98 8.96
C SER A 99 -6.97 -12.70 8.83
N THR A 100 -8.08 -11.95 8.78
CA THR A 100 -9.42 -12.51 8.54
C THR A 100 -9.52 -13.11 7.14
N VAL A 101 -8.99 -12.44 6.11
CA VAL A 101 -8.95 -12.98 4.74
C VAL A 101 -8.11 -14.25 4.68
N ALA A 102 -6.93 -14.28 5.31
CA ALA A 102 -6.08 -15.46 5.37
C ALA A 102 -6.77 -16.65 6.03
N MET A 103 -7.53 -16.41 7.12
CA MET A 103 -8.35 -17.47 7.75
C MET A 103 -9.47 -17.95 6.84
N ARG A 104 -10.12 -17.06 6.09
CA ARG A 104 -11.15 -17.41 5.10
C ARG A 104 -10.60 -18.32 4.01
N PHE A 105 -9.39 -18.04 3.51
CA PHE A 105 -8.72 -18.92 2.55
C PHE A 105 -8.50 -20.33 3.07
N ARG A 106 -8.18 -20.47 4.37
CA ARG A 106 -7.99 -21.79 4.99
C ARG A 106 -9.31 -22.56 5.16
N LEU A 107 -10.44 -21.86 5.30
CA LEU A 107 -11.76 -22.46 5.50
C LEU A 107 -12.44 -22.87 4.18
N LEU A 108 -11.90 -22.45 3.03
CA LEU A 108 -12.48 -22.75 1.72
C LEU A 108 -14.00 -22.45 1.67
N ASP A 109 -14.83 -23.44 1.47
CA ASP A 109 -16.29 -23.28 1.37
C ASP A 109 -16.97 -22.79 2.64
N LEU A 110 -16.29 -22.86 3.78
CA LEU A 110 -16.79 -22.38 5.08
C LEU A 110 -16.34 -20.96 5.41
N TYR A 111 -15.76 -20.21 4.46
CA TYR A 111 -15.22 -18.86 4.66
C TYR A 111 -16.22 -17.85 5.25
N TRP A 112 -17.51 -18.06 5.04
CA TRP A 112 -18.58 -17.20 5.53
C TRP A 112 -18.77 -17.24 7.05
N LEU A 113 -18.28 -18.30 7.74
CA LEU A 113 -18.32 -18.40 9.20
C LEU A 113 -17.44 -17.36 9.90
N ILE A 114 -16.42 -16.83 9.19
CA ILE A 114 -15.47 -15.88 9.74
C ILE A 114 -15.65 -14.49 9.09
N GLY A 115 -15.69 -13.47 9.94
CA GLY A 115 -15.83 -12.08 9.50
C GLY A 115 -16.47 -11.23 10.60
N GLY A 116 -17.78 -11.01 10.50
CA GLY A 116 -18.53 -10.26 11.48
C GLY A 116 -18.27 -8.73 11.41
N ARG A 117 -18.65 -8.02 12.47
CA ARG A 117 -18.62 -6.55 12.52
C ARG A 117 -17.19 -5.99 12.53
N LYS A 118 -16.25 -6.66 13.21
CA LYS A 118 -14.86 -6.21 13.31
C LYS A 118 -14.19 -6.19 11.94
N PHE A 119 -14.33 -7.28 11.18
CA PHE A 119 -13.81 -7.37 9.83
C PHE A 119 -14.38 -6.28 8.91
N ARG A 120 -15.71 -6.06 8.94
CA ARG A 120 -16.33 -5.01 8.11
C ARG A 120 -15.78 -3.63 8.44
N ARG A 121 -15.73 -3.27 9.73
CA ARG A 121 -15.17 -1.98 10.17
C ARG A 121 -13.71 -1.81 9.74
N SER A 122 -12.91 -2.88 9.82
CA SER A 122 -11.53 -2.83 9.36
C SER A 122 -11.44 -2.65 7.83
N CYS A 123 -12.29 -3.31 7.06
CA CYS A 123 -12.35 -3.07 5.60
C CYS A 123 -12.77 -1.63 5.28
N ASP A 124 -13.76 -1.09 5.99
CA ASP A 124 -14.24 0.29 5.79
C ASP A 124 -13.13 1.30 6.12
N ALA A 125 -12.39 1.08 7.21
CA ALA A 125 -11.27 1.94 7.59
C ALA A 125 -10.14 1.90 6.54
N VAL A 126 -9.80 0.72 6.03
CA VAL A 126 -8.81 0.55 4.95
C VAL A 126 -9.26 1.25 3.68
N HIS A 127 -10.53 1.10 3.27
CA HIS A 127 -11.07 1.77 2.08
C HIS A 127 -11.06 3.28 2.24
N LYS A 128 -11.48 3.80 3.40
CA LYS A 128 -11.49 5.23 3.69
C LYS A 128 -10.09 5.83 3.61
N PHE A 129 -9.12 5.19 4.23
CA PHE A 129 -7.73 5.64 4.19
C PHE A 129 -7.17 5.67 2.76
N THR A 130 -7.40 4.59 1.99
CA THR A 130 -6.95 4.53 0.59
C THR A 130 -7.63 5.60 -0.25
N GLU A 131 -8.92 5.88 -0.01
CA GLU A 131 -9.65 6.95 -0.69
C GLU A 131 -9.08 8.34 -0.36
N GLU A 132 -8.75 8.60 0.92
CA GLU A 132 -8.14 9.87 1.35
C GLU A 132 -6.77 10.10 0.66
N ILE A 133 -5.94 9.05 0.56
CA ILE A 133 -4.64 9.15 -0.11
C ILE A 133 -4.81 9.32 -1.63
N LEU A 134 -5.71 8.56 -2.23
CA LEU A 134 -6.03 8.67 -3.65
C LEU A 134 -6.49 10.10 -3.99
N GLU A 135 -7.33 10.67 -3.13
CA GLU A 135 -7.83 12.04 -3.31
C GLU A 135 -6.70 13.08 -3.21
N LYS A 136 -5.80 12.91 -2.24
CA LYS A 136 -4.60 13.75 -2.13
C LYS A 136 -3.73 13.65 -3.38
N GLY A 137 -3.40 12.44 -3.83
CA GLY A 137 -2.59 12.22 -5.02
C GLY A 137 -3.20 12.85 -6.27
N MET A 138 -4.52 12.72 -6.44
CA MET A 138 -5.24 13.34 -7.56
C MET A 138 -5.30 14.87 -7.48
N ARG A 139 -5.40 15.46 -6.29
CA ARG A 139 -5.32 16.92 -6.10
C ARG A 139 -3.94 17.46 -6.42
N SER A 140 -2.90 16.82 -5.92
CA SER A 140 -1.51 17.16 -6.20
C SER A 140 -1.16 17.04 -7.69
N ARG A 141 -1.84 16.19 -8.45
CA ARG A 141 -1.73 16.09 -9.92
C ARG A 141 -2.15 17.39 -10.63
N ASN A 142 -3.16 18.09 -10.12
CA ASN A 142 -3.67 19.32 -10.73
C ASN A 142 -2.81 20.56 -10.41
N ASP A 143 -1.87 20.44 -9.47
CA ASP A 143 -0.96 21.51 -9.07
C ASP A 143 0.37 21.37 -9.85
N THR A 144 0.37 21.90 -11.08
CA THR A 144 1.41 21.69 -12.10
C THR A 144 2.77 22.29 -11.70
N ASP A 145 2.82 23.23 -10.76
CA ASP A 145 4.06 23.96 -10.39
C ASP A 145 5.05 23.15 -9.52
N LYS A 146 4.65 22.00 -8.97
CA LYS A 146 5.47 21.25 -8.00
C LYS A 146 6.03 19.92 -8.51
N ARG A 147 5.70 19.51 -9.74
CA ARG A 147 6.05 18.20 -10.30
C ARG A 147 6.94 18.25 -11.52
N GLU A 148 8.07 18.92 -11.45
CA GLU A 148 9.09 18.73 -12.47
C GLU A 148 9.71 17.33 -12.32
N SER A 149 9.34 16.43 -13.23
CA SER A 149 10.00 15.17 -13.61
C SER A 149 9.80 13.89 -12.79
N ARG A 150 9.10 13.86 -11.65
CA ARG A 150 8.96 12.62 -10.86
C ARG A 150 7.84 11.72 -11.40
N TYR A 151 8.16 10.44 -11.64
CA TYR A 151 7.16 9.41 -11.98
C TYR A 151 6.23 9.14 -10.80
N VAL A 152 4.92 9.18 -11.03
CA VAL A 152 3.91 8.77 -10.06
C VAL A 152 3.03 7.71 -10.71
N PHE A 153 2.97 6.53 -10.09
CA PHE A 153 2.22 5.39 -10.61
C PHE A 153 0.73 5.73 -10.83
N LEU A 154 0.12 6.46 -9.90
CA LEU A 154 -1.27 6.90 -10.00
C LEU A 154 -1.53 7.68 -11.30
N ASP A 155 -0.63 8.58 -11.69
CA ASP A 155 -0.80 9.41 -12.88
C ASP A 155 -0.82 8.59 -14.16
N ALA A 156 -0.02 7.52 -14.17
CA ALA A 156 0.09 6.63 -15.32
C ALA A 156 -1.16 5.78 -15.55
N ILE A 157 -1.85 5.38 -14.48
CA ILE A 157 -3.02 4.50 -14.61
C ILE A 157 -4.37 5.19 -14.44
N ALA A 158 -4.42 6.39 -13.85
CA ALA A 158 -5.66 7.12 -13.64
C ALA A 158 -6.41 7.49 -14.93
N GLN A 159 -5.69 7.57 -16.04
CA GLN A 159 -6.30 7.83 -17.36
C GLN A 159 -7.05 6.62 -17.90
N GLU A 160 -6.56 5.43 -17.59
CA GLU A 160 -7.12 4.15 -18.06
C GLU A 160 -8.25 3.63 -17.17
N TYR A 161 -8.30 4.11 -15.91
CA TYR A 161 -9.34 3.78 -14.95
C TYR A 161 -10.17 5.02 -14.59
N PRO A 162 -11.15 5.41 -15.45
CA PRO A 162 -12.03 6.54 -15.16
C PRO A 162 -12.94 6.30 -13.96
N ASP A 163 -13.26 5.03 -13.65
CA ASP A 163 -13.99 4.66 -12.45
C ASP A 163 -13.06 4.69 -11.23
N ARG A 164 -13.35 5.62 -10.33
CA ARG A 164 -12.60 5.84 -9.07
C ARG A 164 -12.58 4.59 -8.19
N THR A 165 -13.66 3.80 -8.20
CA THR A 165 -13.74 2.55 -7.42
C THR A 165 -12.79 1.50 -7.97
N ALA A 166 -12.76 1.32 -9.30
CA ALA A 166 -11.83 0.41 -9.96
C ALA A 166 -10.37 0.83 -9.72
N LEU A 167 -10.07 2.13 -9.84
CA LEU A 167 -8.74 2.67 -9.56
C LEU A 167 -8.32 2.39 -8.11
N ARG A 168 -9.18 2.64 -7.12
CA ARG A 168 -8.92 2.32 -5.72
C ARG A 168 -8.64 0.84 -5.51
N HIS A 169 -9.39 -0.05 -6.15
CA HIS A 169 -9.18 -1.48 -6.05
C HIS A 169 -7.82 -1.90 -6.59
N GLN A 170 -7.39 -1.37 -7.73
CA GLN A 170 -6.05 -1.65 -8.27
C GLN A 170 -4.96 -1.13 -7.33
N MET A 171 -5.10 0.11 -6.81
CA MET A 171 -4.15 0.68 -5.86
C MET A 171 -4.02 -0.15 -4.59
N MET A 172 -5.12 -0.64 -4.03
CA MET A 172 -5.09 -1.51 -2.85
C MET A 172 -4.39 -2.84 -3.11
N ASN A 173 -4.58 -3.42 -4.30
CA ASN A 173 -3.90 -4.66 -4.67
C ASN A 173 -2.38 -4.45 -4.75
N ILE A 174 -1.94 -3.35 -5.33
CA ILE A 174 -0.50 -3.06 -5.46
C ILE A 174 0.10 -2.63 -4.11
N LEU A 175 -0.64 -1.88 -3.30
CA LEU A 175 -0.23 -1.54 -1.94
C LEU A 175 0.05 -2.80 -1.10
N LEU A 176 -0.85 -3.79 -1.17
CA LEU A 176 -0.63 -5.09 -0.52
C LEU A 176 0.67 -5.75 -1.00
N ALA A 177 0.87 -5.78 -2.32
CA ALA A 177 2.05 -6.41 -2.92
C ALA A 177 3.36 -5.74 -2.44
N GLY A 178 3.42 -4.43 -2.46
CA GLY A 178 4.63 -3.67 -2.08
C GLY A 178 4.93 -3.70 -0.58
N ARG A 179 3.89 -3.60 0.24
CA ARG A 179 4.03 -3.57 1.69
C ARG A 179 4.46 -4.92 2.27
N ASP A 180 3.67 -5.95 2.08
CA ASP A 180 3.78 -7.17 2.88
C ASP A 180 4.94 -8.06 2.44
N THR A 181 5.12 -8.26 1.14
CA THR A 181 6.17 -9.15 0.63
C THR A 181 7.56 -8.61 0.94
N THR A 182 7.75 -7.30 0.78
CA THR A 182 9.03 -6.64 1.05
C THR A 182 9.33 -6.58 2.54
N ALA A 183 8.35 -6.25 3.39
CA ALA A 183 8.53 -6.26 4.84
C ALA A 183 8.86 -7.66 5.37
N CYS A 184 8.18 -8.69 4.88
CA CYS A 184 8.49 -10.07 5.22
C CYS A 184 9.91 -10.46 4.78
N LEU A 185 10.29 -10.12 3.55
CA LEU A 185 11.65 -10.40 3.06
C LEU A 185 12.71 -9.76 3.95
N LEU A 186 12.56 -8.47 4.27
CA LEU A 186 13.48 -7.76 5.16
C LEU A 186 13.55 -8.42 6.53
N SER A 187 12.40 -8.80 7.11
CA SER A 187 12.32 -9.46 8.42
C SER A 187 12.98 -10.84 8.47
N TRP A 188 13.07 -11.56 7.34
CA TRP A 188 13.71 -12.87 7.25
C TRP A 188 15.18 -12.80 6.84
N THR A 189 15.63 -11.66 6.32
CA THR A 189 17.00 -11.47 5.85
C THR A 189 17.92 -11.01 6.99
N LEU A 190 17.38 -10.29 7.96
CA LEU A 190 18.07 -9.79 9.16
C LEU A 190 17.75 -10.63 10.39
#